data_1cf4bb83dfb04720821997ea47ee84db
#
_entry.id   1cf4bb83dfb04720821997ea47ee84db
#
_cell.length_a   1.000
_cell.length_b   1.000
_cell.length_c   1.000
_cell.angle_alpha   90.00
_cell.angle_beta   90.00
_cell.angle_gamma   90.00
#
_symmetry.space_group_name_H-M   'P 1'
#
loop_
_entity.id
_entity.type
_entity.pdbx_description
1 polymer ?
#
loop_
_entity_poly.entity_id
_entity_poly.type
_entity_poly.pdbx_seq_one_letter_code
_entity_poly.pdbx_strand_id
1 'polypeptide(L)'
;TDSGDNVTSGAQGANTFILRQVLAVPDLHKKVLFAAIHDAKLCHALLSLPIDTVTNASVGMGFDSLSAPVPLTLRVLYKGIQEGTHMYGEDGSYGPLVTVAVEGTPLVLTITDNNHSFVEEHQLDACGVDWKNFDIIVVKQGYIHPELKAAGALCVMSLTDGATPQDTRLIPFKRIMRPMFPIDNI
;
A
#
# COMPACT_ATOMS: atom_id res chain seq x y z
N THR A 1 2.04 5.45 -7.19
CA THR A 1 2.56 5.14 -5.85
C THR A 1 1.96 6.06 -4.79
N ASP A 2 1.81 5.57 -3.55
CA ASP A 2 1.44 6.35 -2.35
C ASP A 2 2.73 6.83 -1.68
N SER A 3 3.21 8.01 -2.06
CA SER A 3 4.55 8.45 -1.69
C SER A 3 4.66 8.99 -0.25
N GLY A 4 3.57 9.47 0.33
CA GLY A 4 3.54 9.94 1.73
C GLY A 4 3.63 8.80 2.74
N ASP A 5 3.33 7.57 2.32
CA ASP A 5 3.43 6.35 3.13
C ASP A 5 4.47 5.37 2.55
N ASN A 6 5.63 5.90 2.18
CA ASN A 6 6.72 5.12 1.60
C ASN A 6 7.44 4.29 2.68
N VAL A 7 7.16 3.00 2.73
CA VAL A 7 7.75 2.09 3.73
C VAL A 7 9.26 1.91 3.56
N THR A 8 9.79 2.03 2.36
CA THR A 8 11.25 1.97 2.13
C THR A 8 12.00 3.18 2.71
N SER A 9 11.28 4.23 3.08
CA SER A 9 11.81 5.41 3.78
C SER A 9 11.38 5.49 5.24
N GLY A 10 10.81 4.42 5.80
CA GLY A 10 10.47 4.30 7.21
C GLY A 10 9.02 4.63 7.58
N ALA A 11 8.13 4.78 6.60
CA ALA A 11 6.70 4.92 6.90
C ALA A 11 6.08 3.58 7.33
N GLN A 12 4.90 3.63 7.94
CA GLN A 12 4.22 2.47 8.50
C GLN A 12 3.52 1.59 7.46
N GLY A 13 3.24 2.10 6.25
CA GLY A 13 2.48 1.35 5.24
C GLY A 13 0.99 1.19 5.56
N ALA A 14 0.49 1.88 6.58
CA ALA A 14 -0.87 1.74 7.10
C ALA A 14 -1.84 2.83 6.66
N ASN A 15 -1.39 3.78 5.83
CA ASN A 15 -2.21 4.90 5.37
C ASN A 15 -3.36 4.39 4.47
N THR A 16 -4.59 4.79 4.81
CA THR A 16 -5.82 4.44 4.08
C THR A 16 -6.36 5.62 3.25
N PHE A 17 -5.61 6.73 3.16
CA PHE A 17 -6.09 7.92 2.45
C PHE A 17 -6.44 7.61 0.98
N ILE A 18 -5.51 6.99 0.22
CA ILE A 18 -5.79 6.62 -1.18
C ILE A 18 -6.94 5.62 -1.28
N LEU A 19 -7.02 4.64 -0.39
CA LEU A 19 -8.14 3.69 -0.36
C LEU A 19 -9.48 4.41 -0.23
N ARG A 20 -9.58 5.38 0.69
CA ARG A 20 -10.80 6.18 0.88
C ARG A 20 -11.13 7.02 -0.36
N GLN A 21 -10.12 7.59 -1.03
CA GLN A 21 -10.33 8.34 -2.27
C GLN A 21 -10.83 7.44 -3.41
N VAL A 22 -10.26 6.25 -3.56
CA VAL A 22 -10.68 5.29 -4.59
C VAL A 22 -12.12 4.79 -4.33
N LEU A 23 -12.46 4.51 -3.07
CA LEU A 23 -13.83 4.12 -2.69
C LEU A 23 -14.86 5.22 -2.91
N ALA A 24 -14.45 6.48 -2.91
CA ALA A 24 -15.30 7.64 -3.16
C ALA A 24 -15.52 7.94 -4.65
N VAL A 25 -14.81 7.24 -5.55
CA VAL A 25 -14.99 7.43 -7.00
C VAL A 25 -16.35 6.88 -7.42
N PRO A 26 -17.27 7.70 -7.95
CA PRO A 26 -18.54 7.21 -8.45
C PRO A 26 -18.31 6.26 -9.64
N ASP A 27 -19.12 5.19 -9.70
CA ASP A 27 -19.13 4.22 -10.81
C ASP A 27 -17.73 3.70 -11.19
N LEU A 28 -16.90 3.40 -10.20
CA LEU A 28 -15.58 2.84 -10.45
C LEU A 28 -15.68 1.46 -11.10
N HIS A 29 -15.29 1.37 -12.37
CA HIS A 29 -15.28 0.13 -13.14
C HIS A 29 -13.89 -0.48 -13.29
N LYS A 30 -12.84 0.28 -12.94
CA LYS A 30 -11.45 -0.15 -13.02
C LYS A 30 -11.10 -1.09 -11.88
N LYS A 31 -10.48 -2.23 -12.20
CA LYS A 31 -9.97 -3.16 -11.19
C LYS A 31 -8.75 -2.55 -10.51
N VAL A 32 -8.78 -2.46 -9.20
CA VAL A 32 -7.71 -1.86 -8.40
C VAL A 32 -7.14 -2.87 -7.41
N LEU A 33 -5.83 -3.07 -7.45
CA LEU A 33 -5.09 -3.84 -6.45
C LEU A 33 -4.30 -2.89 -5.55
N PHE A 34 -4.49 -2.99 -4.24
CA PHE A 34 -3.62 -2.36 -3.23
C PHE A 34 -2.58 -3.39 -2.75
N ALA A 35 -1.30 -3.18 -3.09
CA ALA A 35 -0.19 -4.04 -2.71
C ALA A 35 0.89 -3.21 -1.96
N ALA A 36 0.89 -3.09 -0.62
CA ALA A 36 -0.07 -3.67 0.32
C ALA A 36 -0.56 -2.60 1.31
N ILE A 37 -1.44 -3.00 2.24
CA ILE A 37 -1.78 -2.19 3.42
C ILE A 37 -1.30 -2.96 4.65
N HIS A 38 -0.43 -2.35 5.46
CA HIS A 38 0.01 -2.91 6.72
C HIS A 38 -1.09 -2.76 7.78
N ASP A 39 -1.61 -3.88 8.24
CA ASP A 39 -2.51 -3.98 9.38
C ASP A 39 -2.34 -5.38 10.01
N ALA A 40 -1.36 -5.51 10.91
CA ALA A 40 -0.99 -6.77 11.50
C ALA A 40 -2.16 -7.46 12.22
N LYS A 41 -2.96 -6.69 12.97
CA LYS A 41 -4.10 -7.23 13.70
C LYS A 41 -5.16 -7.79 12.76
N LEU A 42 -5.50 -7.06 11.71
CA LEU A 42 -6.44 -7.51 10.69
C LEU A 42 -5.89 -8.71 9.91
N CYS A 43 -4.61 -8.67 9.52
CA CYS A 43 -3.95 -9.76 8.81
C CYS A 43 -4.09 -11.08 9.59
N HIS A 44 -3.73 -11.09 10.88
CA HIS A 44 -3.85 -12.28 11.71
C HIS A 44 -5.31 -12.73 11.92
N ALA A 45 -6.25 -11.81 12.05
CA ALA A 45 -7.66 -12.15 12.11
C ALA A 45 -8.15 -12.84 10.83
N LEU A 46 -7.80 -12.31 9.65
CA LEU A 46 -8.15 -12.87 8.35
C LEU A 46 -7.47 -14.22 8.08
N LEU A 47 -6.23 -14.42 8.55
CA LEU A 47 -5.51 -15.70 8.45
C LEU A 47 -6.26 -16.86 9.12
N SER A 48 -7.01 -16.58 10.18
CA SER A 48 -7.79 -17.59 10.90
C SER A 48 -9.06 -18.03 10.16
N LEU A 49 -9.55 -17.24 9.18
CA LEU A 49 -10.79 -17.52 8.45
C LEU A 49 -10.53 -18.44 7.24
N PRO A 50 -11.45 -19.35 6.87
CA PRO A 50 -11.35 -20.08 5.60
C PRO A 50 -11.32 -19.17 4.37
N ILE A 51 -10.74 -19.65 3.27
CA ILE A 51 -10.88 -19.02 1.95
C ILE A 51 -12.38 -18.92 1.61
N ASP A 52 -12.76 -17.91 0.84
CA ASP A 52 -14.14 -17.53 0.48
C ASP A 52 -15.03 -17.05 1.64
N THR A 53 -14.51 -16.98 2.87
CA THR A 53 -15.26 -16.38 3.97
C THR A 53 -15.49 -14.89 3.72
N VAL A 54 -16.74 -14.46 3.87
CA VAL A 54 -17.14 -13.04 3.86
C VAL A 54 -17.26 -12.55 5.29
N THR A 55 -16.63 -11.44 5.60
CA THR A 55 -16.63 -10.87 6.96
C THR A 55 -16.65 -9.33 6.91
N ASN A 56 -17.22 -8.70 7.93
CA ASN A 56 -17.13 -7.26 8.13
C ASN A 56 -15.90 -6.95 8.97
N ALA A 57 -15.04 -6.08 8.48
CA ALA A 57 -13.85 -5.66 9.19
C ALA A 57 -13.50 -4.21 8.86
N SER A 58 -12.66 -3.57 9.67
CA SER A 58 -12.11 -2.25 9.36
C SER A 58 -10.66 -2.39 8.95
N VAL A 59 -10.30 -1.81 7.81
CA VAL A 59 -8.93 -1.73 7.29
C VAL A 59 -8.31 -0.41 7.73
N GLY A 60 -7.14 -0.47 8.35
CA GLY A 60 -6.40 0.69 8.84
C GLY A 60 -6.23 0.70 10.34
N MET A 61 -5.02 1.00 10.78
CA MET A 61 -4.58 0.86 12.17
C MET A 61 -5.01 2.02 13.08
N GLY A 62 -5.47 3.15 12.52
CA GLY A 62 -6.01 4.27 13.31
C GLY A 62 -4.99 5.06 14.11
N PHE A 63 -3.72 5.10 13.68
CA PHE A 63 -2.69 5.92 14.35
C PHE A 63 -2.95 7.42 14.26
N ASP A 64 -3.55 7.82 13.13
CA ASP A 64 -3.86 9.20 12.79
C ASP A 64 -5.02 9.28 11.80
N SER A 65 -5.32 10.47 11.29
CA SER A 65 -6.38 10.68 10.29
C SER A 65 -6.08 10.06 8.92
N LEU A 66 -4.80 9.82 8.60
CA LEU A 66 -4.38 9.23 7.32
C LEU A 66 -4.55 7.72 7.34
N SER A 67 -4.32 7.09 8.49
CA SER A 67 -4.51 5.65 8.73
C SER A 67 -5.88 5.32 9.34
N ALA A 68 -6.86 6.23 9.21
CA ALA A 68 -8.20 6.06 9.77
C ALA A 68 -8.85 4.75 9.31
N PRO A 69 -9.46 3.98 10.22
CA PRO A 69 -10.10 2.72 9.91
C PRO A 69 -11.25 2.89 8.91
N VAL A 70 -11.28 2.04 7.88
CA VAL A 70 -12.31 2.02 6.83
C VAL A 70 -13.14 0.75 7.00
N PRO A 71 -14.43 0.84 7.40
CA PRO A 71 -15.29 -0.33 7.54
C PRO A 71 -15.64 -0.89 6.16
N LEU A 72 -15.37 -2.18 5.94
CA LEU A 72 -15.57 -2.86 4.67
C LEU A 72 -16.15 -4.26 4.89
N THR A 73 -16.86 -4.78 3.88
CA THR A 73 -17.18 -6.19 3.78
C THR A 73 -16.13 -6.85 2.89
N LEU A 74 -15.39 -7.80 3.45
CA LEU A 74 -14.22 -8.42 2.84
C LEU A 74 -14.48 -9.90 2.58
N ARG A 75 -14.08 -10.41 1.40
CA ARG A 75 -14.01 -11.83 1.09
C ARG A 75 -12.56 -12.28 1.05
N VAL A 76 -12.19 -13.29 1.81
CA VAL A 76 -10.83 -13.87 1.81
C VAL A 76 -10.59 -14.63 0.50
N LEU A 77 -9.64 -14.17 -0.30
CA LEU A 77 -9.29 -14.79 -1.59
C LEU A 77 -8.08 -15.71 -1.49
N TYR A 78 -7.06 -15.27 -0.77
CA TYR A 78 -5.76 -15.97 -0.72
C TYR A 78 -5.03 -15.69 0.58
N LYS A 79 -4.18 -16.63 0.98
CA LYS A 79 -3.26 -16.52 2.12
C LYS A 79 -1.88 -16.94 1.65
N GLY A 80 -0.90 -16.09 1.86
CA GLY A 80 0.46 -16.31 1.41
C GLY A 80 1.50 -15.73 2.35
N ILE A 81 2.68 -15.62 1.81
CA ILE A 81 3.84 -15.04 2.49
C ILE A 81 4.40 -13.96 1.58
N GLN A 82 4.65 -12.78 2.12
CA GLN A 82 5.39 -11.74 1.41
C GLN A 82 6.86 -12.14 1.35
N GLU A 83 7.38 -12.25 0.14
CA GLU A 83 8.79 -12.58 -0.11
C GLU A 83 9.68 -11.37 0.03
N GLY A 84 10.95 -11.59 0.35
CA GLY A 84 11.98 -10.57 0.45
C GLY A 84 12.35 -9.99 -0.92
N THR A 85 13.13 -8.94 -0.89
CA THR A 85 13.58 -8.21 -2.09
C THR A 85 14.88 -8.80 -2.62
N HIS A 86 14.86 -9.41 -3.79
CA HIS A 86 16.05 -9.99 -4.43
C HIS A 86 17.11 -8.94 -4.74
N MET A 87 16.68 -7.72 -5.12
CA MET A 87 17.57 -6.61 -5.42
C MET A 87 18.53 -6.26 -4.27
N TYR A 88 18.10 -6.44 -3.03
CA TYR A 88 18.94 -6.15 -1.85
C TYR A 88 19.57 -7.40 -1.25
N GLY A 89 19.42 -8.56 -1.93
CA GLY A 89 19.93 -9.84 -1.44
C GLY A 89 19.20 -10.35 -0.21
N GLU A 90 17.96 -9.91 -0.01
CA GLU A 90 17.11 -10.35 1.09
C GLU A 90 16.33 -11.61 0.67
N ASP A 91 17.05 -12.72 0.59
CA ASP A 91 16.44 -14.03 0.36
C ASP A 91 15.70 -14.49 1.61
N GLY A 92 14.41 -14.24 1.68
CA GLY A 92 13.64 -14.62 2.85
C GLY A 92 12.18 -14.21 2.78
N SER A 93 11.54 -14.27 3.91
CA SER A 93 10.13 -13.93 4.10
C SER A 93 10.00 -12.71 5.01
N TYR A 94 9.16 -11.77 4.61
CA TYR A 94 8.79 -10.65 5.45
C TYR A 94 7.58 -10.95 6.35
N GLY A 95 6.96 -12.13 6.20
CA GLY A 95 5.83 -12.54 7.01
C GLY A 95 4.55 -12.80 6.21
N PRO A 96 3.46 -13.15 6.89
CA PRO A 96 2.22 -13.51 6.22
C PRO A 96 1.51 -12.33 5.56
N LEU A 97 0.76 -12.66 4.52
CA LEU A 97 -0.19 -11.77 3.87
C LEU A 97 -1.54 -12.46 3.63
N VAL A 98 -2.58 -11.66 3.56
CA VAL A 98 -3.92 -12.11 3.14
C VAL A 98 -4.44 -11.18 2.06
N THR A 99 -4.86 -11.76 0.94
CA THR A 99 -5.52 -11.01 -0.14
C THR A 99 -7.02 -11.16 -0.02
N VAL A 100 -7.73 -10.04 -0.07
CA VAL A 100 -9.18 -9.96 0.09
C VAL A 100 -9.81 -9.14 -1.03
N ALA A 101 -11.01 -9.54 -1.48
CA ALA A 101 -11.87 -8.68 -2.28
C ALA A 101 -12.70 -7.77 -1.36
N VAL A 102 -12.94 -6.54 -1.80
CA VAL A 102 -13.93 -5.65 -1.17
C VAL A 102 -15.26 -5.87 -1.86
N GLU A 103 -16.22 -6.48 -1.16
CA GLU A 103 -17.51 -6.87 -1.71
C GLU A 103 -18.26 -5.66 -2.31
N GLY A 104 -18.87 -5.88 -3.47
CA GLY A 104 -19.60 -4.84 -4.21
C GLY A 104 -18.74 -3.80 -4.93
N THR A 105 -17.41 -4.00 -4.97
CA THR A 105 -16.47 -3.10 -5.65
C THR A 105 -15.48 -3.87 -6.51
N PRO A 106 -14.76 -3.24 -7.45
CA PRO A 106 -13.68 -3.87 -8.20
C PRO A 106 -12.32 -3.82 -7.46
N LEU A 107 -12.31 -3.62 -6.14
CA LEU A 107 -11.10 -3.49 -5.34
C LEU A 107 -10.67 -4.83 -4.74
N VAL A 108 -9.37 -5.06 -4.79
CA VAL A 108 -8.67 -6.14 -4.07
C VAL A 108 -7.57 -5.51 -3.22
N LEU A 109 -7.49 -5.94 -1.97
CA LEU A 109 -6.49 -5.46 -1.02
C LEU A 109 -5.61 -6.62 -0.57
N THR A 110 -4.30 -6.42 -0.52
CA THR A 110 -3.39 -7.30 0.19
C THR A 110 -3.08 -6.68 1.55
N ILE A 111 -3.41 -7.41 2.61
CA ILE A 111 -3.18 -7.01 4.00
C ILE A 111 -1.98 -7.79 4.52
N THR A 112 -0.99 -7.07 5.08
CA THR A 112 0.24 -7.66 5.60
C THR A 112 0.38 -7.46 7.11
N ASP A 113 1.12 -8.33 7.78
CA ASP A 113 1.45 -8.17 9.20
C ASP A 113 2.71 -7.33 9.43
N ASN A 114 3.34 -6.88 8.36
CA ASN A 114 4.57 -6.10 8.37
C ASN A 114 4.47 -4.90 7.42
N ASN A 115 5.42 -3.98 7.52
CA ASN A 115 5.47 -2.74 6.74
C ASN A 115 6.52 -2.76 5.62
N HIS A 116 6.75 -3.88 4.97
CA HIS A 116 7.61 -3.97 3.80
C HIS A 116 6.87 -3.62 2.51
N SER A 117 7.58 -3.00 1.56
CA SER A 117 7.01 -2.60 0.28
C SER A 117 7.03 -3.74 -0.72
N PHE A 118 6.13 -3.63 -1.71
CA PHE A 118 6.15 -4.43 -2.93
C PHE A 118 6.91 -3.65 -3.99
N VAL A 119 8.12 -4.08 -4.33
CA VAL A 119 9.04 -3.38 -5.24
C VAL A 119 9.38 -4.19 -6.49
N GLU A 120 9.13 -5.49 -6.48
CA GLU A 120 9.44 -6.44 -7.54
C GLU A 120 8.21 -7.25 -7.97
N GLU A 121 8.20 -7.76 -9.21
CA GLU A 121 7.03 -8.50 -9.75
C GLU A 121 6.72 -9.78 -8.97
N HIS A 122 7.75 -10.56 -8.57
CA HIS A 122 7.52 -11.79 -7.80
C HIS A 122 6.79 -11.54 -6.48
N GLN A 123 6.97 -10.36 -5.86
CA GLN A 123 6.22 -9.99 -4.66
C GLN A 123 4.74 -9.73 -4.98
N LEU A 124 4.42 -9.19 -6.17
CA LEU A 124 3.03 -9.08 -6.64
C LEU A 124 2.43 -10.46 -6.96
N ASP A 125 3.23 -11.39 -7.50
CA ASP A 125 2.79 -12.78 -7.72
C ASP A 125 2.44 -13.47 -6.39
N ALA A 126 3.16 -13.14 -5.31
CA ALA A 126 2.89 -13.66 -3.96
C ALA A 126 1.52 -13.19 -3.38
N CYS A 127 0.87 -12.19 -3.98
CA CYS A 127 -0.50 -11.81 -3.62
C CYS A 127 -1.56 -12.86 -3.98
N GLY A 128 -1.20 -13.89 -4.76
CA GLY A 128 -2.10 -14.99 -5.14
C GLY A 128 -3.24 -14.58 -6.08
N VAL A 129 -3.09 -13.46 -6.77
CA VAL A 129 -3.99 -12.97 -7.82
C VAL A 129 -3.17 -12.65 -9.07
N ASP A 130 -3.78 -12.79 -10.24
CA ASP A 130 -3.15 -12.35 -11.48
C ASP A 130 -3.16 -10.81 -11.54
N TRP A 131 -2.12 -10.19 -10.98
CA TRP A 131 -2.01 -8.74 -10.86
C TRP A 131 -1.97 -8.04 -12.22
N LYS A 132 -1.56 -8.72 -13.29
CA LYS A 132 -1.54 -8.20 -14.67
C LYS A 132 -2.95 -7.95 -15.23
N ASN A 133 -3.97 -8.53 -14.61
CA ASN A 133 -5.39 -8.32 -14.94
C ASN A 133 -6.02 -7.12 -14.20
N PHE A 134 -5.23 -6.36 -13.44
CA PHE A 134 -5.70 -5.13 -12.79
C PHE A 134 -5.37 -3.91 -13.65
N ASP A 135 -6.31 -2.96 -13.70
CA ASP A 135 -6.11 -1.68 -14.40
C ASP A 135 -5.18 -0.74 -13.62
N ILE A 136 -5.22 -0.82 -12.29
CA ILE A 136 -4.47 0.05 -11.38
C ILE A 136 -3.88 -0.79 -10.25
N ILE A 137 -2.58 -0.59 -9.99
CA ILE A 137 -1.90 -1.16 -8.84
C ILE A 137 -1.37 -0.02 -7.98
N VAL A 138 -1.75 -0.01 -6.71
CA VAL A 138 -1.28 0.97 -5.72
C VAL A 138 -0.22 0.31 -4.85
N VAL A 139 0.98 0.89 -4.82
CA VAL A 139 2.10 0.45 -3.98
C VAL A 139 2.57 1.58 -3.06
N LYS A 140 3.05 1.24 -1.90
CA LYS A 140 3.53 2.16 -0.86
C LYS A 140 5.01 2.49 -1.05
N GLN A 141 5.29 3.32 -2.07
CA GLN A 141 6.65 3.70 -2.47
C GLN A 141 6.75 5.21 -2.72
N GLY A 142 7.93 5.79 -2.48
CA GLY A 142 8.20 7.19 -2.80
C GLY A 142 8.28 7.41 -4.32
N TYR A 143 9.01 6.54 -5.00
CA TYR A 143 9.04 6.45 -6.47
C TYR A 143 8.97 4.99 -6.87
N ILE A 144 8.43 4.73 -8.06
CA ILE A 144 8.25 3.36 -8.49
C ILE A 144 9.59 2.71 -8.85
N HIS A 145 9.75 1.48 -8.37
CA HIS A 145 10.92 0.66 -8.64
C HIS A 145 11.06 0.36 -10.14
N PRO A 146 12.29 0.28 -10.72
CA PRO A 146 12.51 0.10 -12.15
C PRO A 146 11.78 -1.09 -12.77
N GLU A 147 11.72 -2.23 -12.09
CA GLU A 147 11.04 -3.43 -12.55
C GLU A 147 9.53 -3.19 -12.69
N LEU A 148 8.87 -2.70 -11.65
CA LEU A 148 7.45 -2.35 -11.71
C LEU A 148 7.16 -1.21 -12.68
N LYS A 149 8.12 -0.29 -12.86
CA LYS A 149 8.01 0.78 -13.86
C LYS A 149 8.04 0.22 -15.28
N ALA A 150 8.83 -0.81 -15.54
CA ALA A 150 8.91 -1.48 -16.83
C ALA A 150 7.62 -2.28 -17.13
N ALA A 151 7.01 -2.88 -16.10
CA ALA A 151 5.76 -3.62 -16.22
C ALA A 151 4.52 -2.72 -16.41
N GLY A 152 4.56 -1.48 -15.92
CA GLY A 152 3.44 -0.54 -15.98
C GLY A 152 3.43 0.33 -17.23
N ALA A 153 2.25 0.52 -17.84
CA ALA A 153 2.08 1.44 -18.99
C ALA A 153 2.15 2.92 -18.58
N LEU A 154 1.67 3.25 -17.37
CA LEU A 154 1.67 4.60 -16.79
C LEU A 154 2.00 4.52 -15.30
N CYS A 155 3.01 5.28 -14.89
CA CYS A 155 3.41 5.35 -13.48
C CYS A 155 3.12 6.74 -12.92
N VAL A 156 2.29 6.79 -11.88
CA VAL A 156 1.88 8.02 -11.21
C VAL A 156 2.39 8.03 -9.76
N MET A 157 3.00 9.12 -9.34
CA MET A 157 3.35 9.38 -7.95
C MET A 157 2.28 10.27 -7.33
N SER A 158 1.52 9.74 -6.37
CA SER A 158 0.61 10.56 -5.57
C SER A 158 1.40 11.22 -4.45
N LEU A 159 1.47 12.54 -4.47
CA LEU A 159 2.11 13.33 -3.41
C LEU A 159 1.16 13.43 -2.22
N THR A 160 0.99 12.33 -1.54
CA THR A 160 0.13 12.22 -0.36
C THR A 160 0.83 12.76 0.88
N ASP A 161 0.04 13.23 1.84
CA ASP A 161 0.54 13.50 3.18
C ASP A 161 0.94 12.19 3.87
N GLY A 162 1.86 12.28 4.83
CA GLY A 162 2.29 11.14 5.60
C GLY A 162 3.67 11.33 6.25
N ALA A 163 4.26 10.22 6.68
CA ALA A 163 5.57 10.22 7.34
C ALA A 163 6.72 10.55 6.38
N THR A 164 6.50 10.39 5.06
CA THR A 164 7.53 10.56 4.02
C THR A 164 7.07 11.52 2.92
N PRO A 165 6.71 12.79 3.25
CA PRO A 165 6.22 13.74 2.27
C PRO A 165 7.32 14.06 1.25
N GLN A 166 6.97 14.02 -0.05
CA GLN A 166 7.91 14.31 -1.14
C GLN A 166 8.06 15.81 -1.42
N ASP A 167 7.05 16.60 -1.08
CA ASP A 167 7.17 18.06 -1.16
C ASP A 167 7.90 18.59 0.09
N THR A 168 9.19 18.80 -0.04
CA THR A 168 10.04 19.26 1.05
C THR A 168 9.64 20.62 1.62
N ARG A 169 8.89 21.43 0.88
CA ARG A 169 8.37 22.73 1.35
C ARG A 169 7.30 22.57 2.44
N LEU A 170 6.63 21.41 2.48
CA LEU A 170 5.62 21.09 3.48
C LEU A 170 6.21 20.54 4.77
N ILE A 171 7.51 20.21 4.80
CA ILE A 171 8.16 19.66 5.98
C ILE A 171 8.42 20.78 7.00
N PRO A 172 7.90 20.68 8.24
CA PRO A 172 8.06 21.72 9.26
C PRO A 172 9.47 21.66 9.89
N PHE A 173 10.49 21.98 9.12
CA PHE A 173 11.86 21.99 9.58
C PHE A 173 12.07 22.98 10.75
N LYS A 174 12.70 22.50 11.83
CA LYS A 174 12.97 23.31 13.02
C LYS A 174 14.45 23.68 13.20
N ARG A 175 15.35 22.91 12.60
CA ARG A 175 16.81 23.05 12.81
C ARG A 175 17.57 22.81 11.52
N ILE A 176 17.33 23.66 10.52
CA ILE A 176 18.06 23.64 9.25
C ILE A 176 18.81 24.96 9.07
N MET A 177 19.90 24.91 8.34
CA MET A 177 20.64 26.14 7.94
C MET A 177 19.80 26.89 6.90
N ARG A 178 19.67 28.19 7.05
CA ARG A 178 18.92 29.08 6.16
C ARG A 178 19.85 30.12 5.54
N PRO A 179 19.63 30.55 4.29
CA PRO A 179 18.60 30.09 3.36
C PRO A 179 18.92 28.72 2.73
N MET A 180 17.89 27.91 2.44
CA MET A 180 18.03 26.58 1.85
C MET A 180 17.00 26.36 0.74
N PHE A 181 17.43 26.06 -0.48
CA PHE A 181 16.55 25.65 -1.56
C PHE A 181 16.01 24.22 -1.32
N PRO A 182 14.76 23.93 -1.63
CA PRO A 182 13.70 24.78 -2.20
C PRO A 182 12.79 25.45 -1.15
N ILE A 183 13.20 25.44 0.13
CA ILE A 183 12.41 26.00 1.25
C ILE A 183 12.40 27.52 1.17
N ASP A 184 13.54 28.09 0.85
CA ASP A 184 13.74 29.53 0.68
C ASP A 184 13.89 29.91 -0.79
N ASN A 185 13.52 31.14 -1.11
CA ASN A 185 13.72 31.73 -2.42
C ASN A 185 15.14 32.30 -2.49
N ILE A 186 16.07 31.60 -3.11
CA ILE A 186 17.48 31.98 -3.27
C ILE A 186 17.91 31.95 -4.73
#